data_01c32b00f6ddc4c25d611f4ea0eaf38e
#
_entry.id   01c32b00f6ddc4c25d611f4ea0eaf38e
#
_cell.length_a   1.000
_cell.length_b   1.000
_cell.length_c   1.000
_cell.angle_alpha   90.00
_cell.angle_beta   90.00
_cell.angle_gamma   90.00
#
_symmetry.space_group_name_H-M   'P 1'
#
loop_
_entity.id
_entity.type
_entity.pdbx_description
1 polymer ?
#
loop_
_entity_poly.entity_id
_entity_poly.type
_entity_poly.pdbx_seq_one_letter_code
_entity_poly.pdbx_strand_id
1 'polypeptide(L)'
;MESKGYNHAFHGMRTLDNETIYGIKEEKEFFESKTGVDLGAGGGTFSKILAQYAKKLYCVDISDEAIRAMKKNLDEFANVDVVKAEENKLNFPNSSMDFVFTANSFHDLPKGYEKEISRVLNDLGTYIDFDWKKNRSLFGPPLSIRLSESEVEEKAKKVGLELVKKKDFGNHYMLIFRKQ
;
A
#
# COMPACT_ATOMS: atom_id res chain seq x y z
N MET A 1 -28.43 16.19 -4.00
CA MET A 1 -27.07 16.79 -3.97
C MET A 1 -26.13 15.66 -4.34
N GLU A 2 -25.77 15.59 -5.61
CA GLU A 2 -24.85 14.58 -6.12
C GLU A 2 -23.47 14.85 -5.52
N SER A 3 -22.93 13.84 -4.85
CA SER A 3 -21.52 13.82 -4.45
C SER A 3 -20.71 13.85 -5.75
N LYS A 4 -20.12 15.00 -6.08
CA LYS A 4 -19.09 15.07 -7.11
C LYS A 4 -18.00 14.10 -6.68
N GLY A 5 -17.93 12.93 -7.34
CA GLY A 5 -16.94 11.93 -7.10
C GLY A 5 -15.56 12.59 -7.16
N TYR A 6 -14.82 12.43 -6.07
CA TYR A 6 -13.40 12.74 -6.04
C TYR A 6 -12.77 11.90 -7.15
N ASN A 7 -12.26 12.59 -8.16
CA ASN A 7 -11.66 11.92 -9.30
C ASN A 7 -10.34 11.32 -8.82
N HIS A 8 -10.32 10.01 -8.56
CA HIS A 8 -9.13 9.23 -8.22
C HIS A 8 -8.10 9.19 -9.36
N ALA A 9 -8.35 9.99 -10.42
CA ALA A 9 -7.42 10.17 -11.50
C ALA A 9 -6.11 10.73 -10.95
N PHE A 10 -5.11 9.87 -10.91
CA PHE A 10 -3.70 10.20 -10.99
C PHE A 10 -3.36 11.60 -10.41
N HIS A 11 -3.36 11.75 -9.11
CA HIS A 11 -2.69 12.88 -8.52
C HIS A 11 -1.20 12.77 -8.85
N GLY A 12 -0.86 13.45 -9.93
CA GLY A 12 0.38 13.45 -10.67
C GLY A 12 1.54 12.81 -9.96
N MET A 13 2.22 11.90 -10.65
CA MET A 13 3.49 11.34 -10.25
C MET A 13 4.35 12.41 -9.58
N ARG A 14 4.20 12.58 -8.27
CA ARG A 14 5.24 13.24 -7.52
C ARG A 14 6.39 12.27 -7.56
N THR A 15 7.47 12.72 -8.15
CA THR A 15 8.76 12.10 -7.93
C THR A 15 8.88 11.90 -6.43
N LEU A 16 8.96 10.66 -5.97
CA LEU A 16 9.27 10.39 -4.58
C LEU A 16 10.55 11.13 -4.25
N ASP A 17 10.53 11.89 -3.17
CA ASP A 17 11.79 12.51 -2.71
C ASP A 17 12.76 11.43 -2.27
N ASN A 18 14.05 11.79 -2.29
CA ASN A 18 15.12 10.84 -1.97
C ASN A 18 15.01 10.32 -0.54
N GLU A 19 14.51 11.11 0.40
CA GLU A 19 14.35 10.75 1.80
C GLU A 19 13.31 9.63 1.95
N THR A 20 12.17 9.77 1.28
CA THR A 20 11.12 8.73 1.24
C THR A 20 11.63 7.45 0.62
N ILE A 21 12.31 7.52 -0.54
CA ILE A 21 12.89 6.34 -1.20
C ILE A 21 13.89 5.65 -0.28
N TYR A 22 14.79 6.41 0.33
CA TYR A 22 15.80 5.88 1.24
C TYR A 22 15.16 5.23 2.46
N GLY A 23 14.21 5.91 3.09
CA GLY A 23 13.52 5.41 4.26
C GLY A 23 12.75 4.11 4.02
N ILE A 24 12.16 3.92 2.82
CA ILE A 24 11.53 2.65 2.45
C ILE A 24 12.59 1.55 2.24
N LYS A 25 13.72 1.88 1.60
CA LYS A 25 14.82 0.94 1.39
C LYS A 25 15.48 0.47 2.70
N GLU A 26 15.50 1.31 3.72
CA GLU A 26 15.97 0.90 5.05
C GLU A 26 15.11 -0.21 5.68
N GLU A 27 13.84 -0.29 5.31
CA GLU A 27 12.89 -1.30 5.80
C GLU A 27 12.82 -2.54 4.89
N LYS A 28 13.80 -2.74 4.00
CA LYS A 28 13.82 -3.86 3.04
C LYS A 28 13.67 -5.24 3.69
N GLU A 29 14.08 -5.42 4.92
CA GLU A 29 13.93 -6.67 5.68
C GLU A 29 12.49 -7.18 5.74
N PHE A 30 11.50 -6.28 5.61
CA PHE A 30 10.09 -6.64 5.62
C PHE A 30 9.60 -7.19 4.29
N PHE A 31 10.33 -7.01 3.19
CA PHE A 31 9.96 -7.45 1.85
C PHE A 31 11.08 -8.15 1.06
N GLU A 32 12.34 -8.13 1.53
CA GLU A 32 13.49 -8.76 0.85
C GLU A 32 13.31 -10.29 0.79
N SER A 33 13.46 -10.84 -0.43
CA SER A 33 13.31 -12.29 -0.71
C SER A 33 11.93 -12.88 -0.38
N LYS A 34 10.90 -12.04 -0.27
CA LYS A 34 9.53 -12.40 0.11
C LYS A 34 8.56 -12.25 -1.05
N THR A 35 7.43 -12.92 -0.94
CA THR A 35 6.29 -12.78 -1.86
C THR A 35 5.26 -11.86 -1.24
N GLY A 36 4.83 -10.82 -1.97
CA GLY A 36 3.86 -9.88 -1.41
C GLY A 36 3.06 -9.11 -2.43
N VAL A 37 2.24 -8.20 -1.90
CA VAL A 37 1.30 -7.38 -2.65
C VAL A 37 1.61 -5.91 -2.41
N ASP A 38 1.68 -5.12 -3.49
CA ASP A 38 1.54 -3.66 -3.48
C ASP A 38 0.10 -3.33 -3.84
N LEU A 39 -0.70 -2.91 -2.86
CA LEU A 39 -2.14 -2.75 -2.96
C LEU A 39 -2.53 -1.28 -3.17
N GLY A 40 -3.25 -1.00 -4.24
CA GLY A 40 -3.50 0.35 -4.73
C GLY A 40 -2.24 0.94 -5.35
N ALA A 41 -1.52 0.14 -6.13
CA ALA A 41 -0.18 0.44 -6.63
C ALA A 41 -0.13 1.62 -7.63
N GLY A 42 -1.28 2.07 -8.14
CA GLY A 42 -1.37 3.19 -9.09
C GLY A 42 -0.50 2.98 -10.32
N GLY A 43 0.41 3.92 -10.59
CA GLY A 43 1.37 3.79 -11.71
C GLY A 43 2.59 2.92 -11.43
N GLY A 44 2.69 2.27 -10.25
CA GLY A 44 3.81 1.40 -9.90
C GLY A 44 5.04 2.14 -9.34
N THR A 45 4.90 3.36 -8.86
CA THR A 45 6.04 4.15 -8.38
C THR A 45 6.73 3.50 -7.19
N PHE A 46 5.97 3.04 -6.19
CA PHE A 46 6.50 2.30 -5.04
C PHE A 46 6.86 0.87 -5.41
N SER A 47 6.08 0.25 -6.31
CA SER A 47 6.34 -1.09 -6.82
C SER A 47 7.75 -1.23 -7.39
N LYS A 48 8.29 -0.20 -8.07
CA LYS A 48 9.68 -0.19 -8.57
C LYS A 48 10.72 -0.36 -7.46
N ILE A 49 10.45 0.19 -6.28
CA ILE A 49 11.35 0.05 -5.13
C ILE A 49 11.24 -1.37 -4.56
N LEU A 50 10.01 -1.83 -4.32
CA LEU A 50 9.75 -3.14 -3.75
C LEU A 50 10.26 -4.27 -4.65
N ALA A 51 10.08 -4.15 -5.97
CA ALA A 51 10.51 -5.14 -6.96
C ALA A 51 12.02 -5.41 -6.97
N GLN A 52 12.84 -4.45 -6.53
CA GLN A 52 14.30 -4.61 -6.41
C GLN A 52 14.70 -5.63 -5.33
N TYR A 53 13.82 -5.92 -4.39
CA TYR A 53 14.10 -6.75 -3.21
C TYR A 53 13.19 -7.96 -3.11
N ALA A 54 11.92 -7.83 -3.49
CA ALA A 54 10.94 -8.90 -3.37
C ALA A 54 11.30 -10.12 -4.24
N LYS A 55 11.03 -11.31 -3.73
CA LYS A 55 11.10 -12.55 -4.53
C LYS A 55 10.01 -12.56 -5.60
N LYS A 56 8.79 -12.16 -5.23
CA LYS A 56 7.63 -12.02 -6.11
C LYS A 56 6.75 -10.87 -5.62
N LEU A 57 6.35 -9.98 -6.52
CA LEU A 57 5.49 -8.84 -6.21
C LEU A 57 4.25 -8.85 -7.09
N TYR A 58 3.08 -8.82 -6.47
CA TYR A 58 1.80 -8.61 -7.13
C TYR A 58 1.41 -7.13 -6.97
N CYS A 59 1.38 -6.40 -8.07
CA CYS A 59 0.97 -4.98 -8.09
C CYS A 59 -0.52 -4.92 -8.43
N VAL A 60 -1.33 -4.51 -7.47
CA VAL A 60 -2.78 -4.62 -7.51
C VAL A 60 -3.42 -3.24 -7.55
N ASP A 61 -4.32 -3.01 -8.51
CA ASP A 61 -5.13 -1.81 -8.58
C ASP A 61 -6.50 -2.11 -9.23
N ILE A 62 -7.51 -1.30 -8.93
CA ILE A 62 -8.85 -1.42 -9.52
C ILE A 62 -8.97 -0.66 -10.83
N SER A 63 -8.16 0.38 -11.03
CA SER A 63 -8.21 1.28 -12.17
C SER A 63 -7.58 0.67 -13.42
N ASP A 64 -8.30 0.63 -14.54
CA ASP A 64 -7.75 0.19 -15.83
C ASP A 64 -6.60 1.10 -16.31
N GLU A 65 -6.62 2.37 -15.94
CA GLU A 65 -5.53 3.30 -16.24
C GLU A 65 -4.26 2.95 -15.46
N ALA A 66 -4.40 2.68 -14.16
CA ALA A 66 -3.30 2.21 -13.32
C ALA A 66 -2.71 0.89 -13.84
N ILE A 67 -3.54 -0.08 -14.21
CA ILE A 67 -3.11 -1.35 -14.79
C ILE A 67 -2.29 -1.13 -16.08
N ARG A 68 -2.76 -0.27 -16.98
CA ARG A 68 -1.99 0.05 -18.22
C ARG A 68 -0.67 0.72 -17.91
N ALA A 69 -0.66 1.67 -16.97
CA ALA A 69 0.54 2.37 -16.54
C ALA A 69 1.57 1.41 -15.91
N MET A 70 1.12 0.55 -14.97
CA MET A 70 1.98 -0.45 -14.33
C MET A 70 2.61 -1.40 -15.34
N LYS A 71 1.83 -1.96 -16.28
CA LYS A 71 2.34 -2.86 -17.32
C LYS A 71 3.47 -2.25 -18.13
N LYS A 72 3.42 -0.92 -18.38
CA LYS A 72 4.48 -0.19 -19.07
C LYS A 72 5.67 0.11 -18.15
N ASN A 73 5.37 0.55 -16.92
CA ASN A 73 6.38 1.07 -15.99
C ASN A 73 7.19 -0.02 -15.30
N LEU A 74 6.67 -1.25 -15.27
CA LEU A 74 7.23 -2.39 -14.53
C LEU A 74 7.63 -3.56 -15.46
N ASP A 75 7.66 -3.35 -16.77
CA ASP A 75 7.95 -4.39 -17.79
C ASP A 75 9.38 -4.97 -17.67
N GLU A 76 10.30 -4.21 -17.09
CA GLU A 76 11.67 -4.65 -16.84
C GLU A 76 11.82 -5.63 -15.64
N PHE A 77 10.78 -5.74 -14.78
CA PHE A 77 10.84 -6.56 -13.56
C PHE A 77 10.18 -7.94 -13.78
N ALA A 78 10.99 -8.97 -14.01
CA ALA A 78 10.50 -10.35 -14.24
C ALA A 78 9.78 -10.96 -13.01
N ASN A 79 9.99 -10.41 -11.82
CA ASN A 79 9.36 -10.84 -10.56
C ASN A 79 8.06 -10.11 -10.24
N VAL A 80 7.55 -9.26 -11.15
CA VAL A 80 6.31 -8.49 -10.95
C VAL A 80 5.17 -9.07 -11.79
N ASP A 81 4.00 -9.22 -11.16
CA ASP A 81 2.71 -9.45 -11.84
C ASP A 81 1.77 -8.28 -11.58
N VAL A 82 1.17 -7.76 -12.65
CA VAL A 82 0.15 -6.72 -12.55
C VAL A 82 -1.24 -7.37 -12.54
N VAL A 83 -2.00 -7.13 -11.46
CA VAL A 83 -3.29 -7.77 -11.19
C VAL A 83 -4.38 -6.71 -11.05
N LYS A 84 -5.48 -6.88 -11.75
CA LYS A 84 -6.66 -6.04 -11.56
C LYS A 84 -7.44 -6.54 -10.34
N ALA A 85 -7.68 -5.63 -9.38
CA ALA A 85 -8.47 -5.93 -8.19
C ALA A 85 -9.97 -6.05 -8.52
N GLU A 86 -10.66 -6.87 -7.74
CA GLU A 86 -12.11 -6.79 -7.57
C GLU A 86 -12.45 -5.84 -6.41
N GLU A 87 -13.66 -5.26 -6.44
CA GLU A 87 -14.02 -4.14 -5.56
C GLU A 87 -13.90 -4.45 -4.06
N ASN A 88 -14.15 -5.68 -3.64
CA ASN A 88 -14.23 -6.04 -2.22
C ASN A 88 -13.35 -7.23 -1.81
N LYS A 89 -12.46 -7.70 -2.69
CA LYS A 89 -11.69 -8.91 -2.44
C LYS A 89 -10.34 -8.90 -3.15
N LEU A 90 -9.34 -9.40 -2.46
CA LEU A 90 -8.07 -9.78 -3.07
C LEU A 90 -8.15 -11.22 -3.59
N ASN A 91 -7.91 -11.42 -4.88
CA ASN A 91 -7.98 -12.74 -5.54
C ASN A 91 -6.73 -13.59 -5.24
N PHE A 92 -6.36 -13.65 -3.95
CA PHE A 92 -5.29 -14.50 -3.44
C PHE A 92 -5.84 -15.47 -2.39
N PRO A 93 -5.24 -16.66 -2.26
CA PRO A 93 -5.59 -17.59 -1.18
C PRO A 93 -5.35 -16.99 0.22
N ASN A 94 -6.00 -17.57 1.22
CA ASN A 94 -5.67 -17.26 2.62
C ASN A 94 -4.20 -17.60 2.90
N SER A 95 -3.55 -16.83 3.74
CA SER A 95 -2.19 -17.09 4.21
C SER A 95 -1.21 -17.43 3.07
N SER A 96 -1.18 -16.59 2.03
CA SER A 96 -0.37 -16.80 0.82
C SER A 96 0.67 -15.70 0.58
N MET A 97 0.63 -14.63 1.38
CA MET A 97 1.53 -13.47 1.21
C MET A 97 2.39 -13.26 2.45
N ASP A 98 3.67 -13.01 2.26
CA ASP A 98 4.59 -12.67 3.33
C ASP A 98 4.46 -11.21 3.74
N PHE A 99 4.06 -10.35 2.79
CA PHE A 99 3.77 -8.95 3.09
C PHE A 99 2.65 -8.37 2.22
N VAL A 100 1.98 -7.36 2.75
CA VAL A 100 1.11 -6.44 2.01
C VAL A 100 1.62 -5.02 2.25
N PHE A 101 1.79 -4.25 1.20
CA PHE A 101 2.19 -2.87 1.24
C PHE A 101 1.08 -1.99 0.67
N THR A 102 0.78 -0.88 1.32
CA THR A 102 -0.07 0.19 0.80
C THR A 102 0.70 1.51 0.85
N ALA A 103 0.60 2.28 -0.23
CA ALA A 103 1.22 3.61 -0.26
C ALA A 103 0.25 4.64 -0.80
N ASN A 104 -0.17 5.56 0.08
CA ASN A 104 -1.15 6.60 -0.24
C ASN A 104 -2.47 6.03 -0.82
N SER A 105 -2.87 4.86 -0.37
CA SER A 105 -4.02 4.12 -0.90
C SER A 105 -4.94 3.55 0.17
N PHE A 106 -4.47 3.31 1.39
CA PHE A 106 -5.29 2.67 2.43
C PHE A 106 -6.52 3.50 2.82
N HIS A 107 -6.40 4.82 2.84
CA HIS A 107 -7.51 5.73 3.12
C HIS A 107 -8.63 5.69 2.04
N ASP A 108 -8.34 5.19 0.84
CA ASP A 108 -9.27 5.06 -0.29
C ASP A 108 -9.84 3.64 -0.46
N LEU A 109 -9.30 2.65 0.27
CA LEU A 109 -9.80 1.28 0.18
C LEU A 109 -11.21 1.15 0.75
N PRO A 110 -12.04 0.23 0.22
CA PRO A 110 -13.35 -0.05 0.73
C PRO A 110 -13.34 -0.35 2.23
N LYS A 111 -14.39 0.07 2.94
CA LYS A 111 -14.51 -0.15 4.38
C LYS A 111 -14.46 -1.65 4.71
N GLY A 112 -13.61 -2.02 5.64
CA GLY A 112 -13.41 -3.42 6.05
C GLY A 112 -12.34 -4.16 5.26
N TYR A 113 -11.63 -3.49 4.35
CA TYR A 113 -10.59 -4.10 3.53
C TYR A 113 -9.37 -4.57 4.35
N GLU A 114 -9.21 -4.05 5.57
CA GLU A 114 -8.22 -4.56 6.53
C GLU A 114 -8.38 -6.06 6.83
N LYS A 115 -9.61 -6.62 6.70
CA LYS A 115 -9.86 -8.06 6.84
C LYS A 115 -9.24 -8.86 5.69
N GLU A 116 -9.32 -8.33 4.47
CA GLU A 116 -8.70 -8.96 3.30
C GLU A 116 -7.16 -8.93 3.39
N ILE A 117 -6.61 -7.80 3.85
CA ILE A 117 -5.17 -7.68 4.12
C ILE A 117 -4.74 -8.77 5.12
N SER A 118 -5.41 -8.87 6.25
CA SER A 118 -5.10 -9.89 7.26
C SER A 118 -5.33 -11.32 6.74
N ARG A 119 -6.38 -11.55 5.94
CA ARG A 119 -6.69 -12.88 5.40
C ARG A 119 -5.59 -13.42 4.50
N VAL A 120 -5.04 -12.57 3.61
CA VAL A 120 -4.03 -13.02 2.65
C VAL A 120 -2.63 -13.15 3.27
N LEU A 121 -2.36 -12.45 4.36
CA LEU A 121 -1.07 -12.56 5.05
C LEU A 121 -0.88 -13.92 5.70
N ASN A 122 0.33 -14.48 5.55
CA ASN A 122 0.81 -15.64 6.30
C ASN A 122 0.84 -15.33 7.80
N ASP A 123 0.96 -16.37 8.63
CA ASP A 123 1.30 -16.22 10.04
C ASP A 123 2.65 -15.50 10.14
N LEU A 124 2.74 -14.51 11.02
CA LEU A 124 3.88 -13.58 11.12
C LEU A 124 4.14 -12.72 9.87
N GLY A 125 3.24 -12.75 8.90
CA GLY A 125 3.28 -11.86 7.73
C GLY A 125 3.16 -10.39 8.12
N THR A 126 3.65 -9.51 7.27
CA THR A 126 3.80 -8.07 7.58
C THR A 126 2.87 -7.22 6.75
N TYR A 127 2.10 -6.32 7.39
CA TYR A 127 1.40 -5.24 6.72
C TYR A 127 2.17 -3.93 6.89
N ILE A 128 2.43 -3.22 5.80
CA ILE A 128 3.16 -1.96 5.79
C ILE A 128 2.25 -0.91 5.16
N ASP A 129 1.90 0.10 5.94
CA ASP A 129 1.10 1.25 5.48
C ASP A 129 1.95 2.52 5.47
N PHE A 130 2.14 3.09 4.28
CA PHE A 130 2.76 4.38 4.07
C PHE A 130 1.71 5.37 3.58
N ASP A 131 1.27 6.31 4.43
CA ASP A 131 0.17 7.19 4.06
C ASP A 131 0.33 8.62 4.61
N TRP A 132 -0.54 9.51 4.14
CA TRP A 132 -0.58 10.90 4.54
C TRP A 132 -1.00 11.06 5.99
N LYS A 133 -0.27 11.86 6.74
CA LYS A 133 -0.71 12.29 8.07
C LYS A 133 -2.01 13.08 8.00
N LYS A 134 -2.88 12.87 8.98
CA LYS A 134 -4.13 13.62 9.15
C LYS A 134 -3.87 15.01 9.73
N ASN A 135 -3.04 15.79 9.04
CA ASN A 135 -2.71 17.17 9.37
C ASN A 135 -2.94 18.08 8.17
N ARG A 136 -2.97 19.40 8.40
CA ARG A 136 -3.07 20.38 7.32
C ARG A 136 -1.75 20.40 6.56
N SER A 137 -1.81 20.18 5.25
CA SER A 137 -0.69 20.29 4.33
C SER A 137 -1.15 20.92 3.03
N LEU A 138 -0.21 21.53 2.29
CA LEU A 138 -0.48 22.18 1.00
C LEU A 138 -0.80 21.15 -0.10
N PHE A 139 -0.54 19.89 0.14
CA PHE A 139 -0.61 18.83 -0.84
C PHE A 139 -1.23 17.55 -0.26
N GLY A 140 -1.60 16.61 -1.13
CA GLY A 140 -2.19 15.32 -0.76
C GLY A 140 -3.71 15.32 -0.82
N PRO A 141 -4.33 14.22 -0.41
CA PRO A 141 -5.78 14.07 -0.42
C PRO A 141 -6.46 15.01 0.57
N PRO A 142 -7.77 15.28 0.44
CA PRO A 142 -8.52 16.08 1.42
C PRO A 142 -8.38 15.51 2.84
N LEU A 143 -8.28 16.41 3.82
CA LEU A 143 -8.12 16.01 5.24
C LEU A 143 -9.24 15.09 5.74
N SER A 144 -10.43 15.20 5.15
CA SER A 144 -11.62 14.41 5.51
C SER A 144 -11.50 12.91 5.22
N ILE A 145 -10.64 12.52 4.27
CA ILE A 145 -10.43 11.11 3.92
C ILE A 145 -9.14 10.54 4.52
N ARG A 146 -8.21 11.41 5.00
CA ARG A 146 -6.99 10.93 5.63
C ARG A 146 -7.28 10.22 6.94
N LEU A 147 -6.56 9.14 7.18
CA LEU A 147 -6.58 8.42 8.45
C LEU A 147 -5.41 8.89 9.34
N SER A 148 -5.67 9.06 10.62
CA SER A 148 -4.59 9.22 11.60
C SER A 148 -3.95 7.86 11.87
N GLU A 149 -2.71 7.90 12.37
CA GLU A 149 -1.98 6.69 12.76
C GLU A 149 -2.79 5.84 13.74
N SER A 150 -3.44 6.46 14.73
CA SER A 150 -4.29 5.76 15.70
C SER A 150 -5.53 5.11 15.06
N GLU A 151 -6.16 5.75 14.06
CA GLU A 151 -7.29 5.16 13.33
C GLU A 151 -6.85 3.92 12.54
N VAL A 152 -5.64 3.94 11.95
CA VAL A 152 -5.08 2.77 11.24
C VAL A 152 -4.71 1.67 12.23
N GLU A 153 -4.05 2.00 13.34
CA GLU A 153 -3.71 1.05 14.40
C GLU A 153 -4.95 0.34 14.96
N GLU A 154 -6.04 1.07 15.22
CA GLU A 154 -7.30 0.46 15.68
C GLU A 154 -7.92 -0.49 14.66
N LYS A 155 -7.87 -0.14 13.36
CA LYS A 155 -8.37 -1.01 12.29
C LYS A 155 -7.53 -2.28 12.18
N ALA A 156 -6.21 -2.14 12.18
CA ALA A 156 -5.26 -3.25 12.11
C ALA A 156 -5.42 -4.21 13.30
N LYS A 157 -5.52 -3.69 14.51
CA LYS A 157 -5.71 -4.47 15.74
C LYS A 157 -6.99 -5.32 15.73
N LYS A 158 -8.08 -4.79 15.17
CA LYS A 158 -9.37 -5.52 15.08
C LYS A 158 -9.29 -6.79 14.21
N VAL A 159 -8.26 -6.91 13.39
CA VAL A 159 -8.04 -8.06 12.48
C VAL A 159 -6.78 -8.85 12.80
N GLY A 160 -6.23 -8.70 14.01
CA GLY A 160 -5.08 -9.47 14.49
C GLY A 160 -3.74 -8.99 13.93
N LEU A 161 -3.62 -7.72 13.58
CA LEU A 161 -2.37 -7.10 13.15
C LEU A 161 -1.85 -6.20 14.28
N GLU A 162 -0.66 -6.48 14.79
CA GLU A 162 -0.02 -5.72 15.86
C GLU A 162 1.07 -4.78 15.33
N LEU A 163 1.07 -3.54 15.78
CA LEU A 163 2.08 -2.55 15.40
C LEU A 163 3.45 -2.97 15.96
N VAL A 164 4.43 -3.10 15.07
CA VAL A 164 5.83 -3.43 15.44
C VAL A 164 6.80 -2.30 15.19
N LYS A 165 6.47 -1.38 14.30
CA LYS A 165 7.34 -0.23 13.99
C LYS A 165 6.54 0.94 13.43
N LYS A 166 7.03 2.16 13.74
CA LYS A 166 6.48 3.42 13.22
C LYS A 166 7.62 4.34 12.81
N LYS A 167 7.47 4.98 11.65
CA LYS A 167 8.43 5.99 11.16
C LYS A 167 7.69 7.25 10.71
N ASP A 168 8.35 8.38 10.86
CA ASP A 168 7.88 9.70 10.46
C ASP A 168 8.60 10.15 9.18
N PHE A 169 7.84 10.60 8.18
CA PHE A 169 8.33 11.13 6.91
C PHE A 169 7.75 12.53 6.66
N GLY A 170 7.76 13.39 7.67
CA GLY A 170 7.24 14.75 7.56
C GLY A 170 5.71 14.77 7.36
N ASN A 171 5.24 14.80 6.12
CA ASN A 171 3.81 14.78 5.80
C ASN A 171 3.20 13.38 5.72
N HIS A 172 4.03 12.33 5.80
CA HIS A 172 3.61 10.94 5.79
C HIS A 172 4.04 10.24 7.08
N TYR A 173 3.41 9.11 7.33
CA TYR A 173 3.87 8.11 8.29
C TYR A 173 4.12 6.78 7.57
N MET A 174 4.89 5.91 8.19
CA MET A 174 4.93 4.48 7.87
C MET A 174 4.62 3.70 9.14
N LEU A 175 3.61 2.84 9.06
CA LEU A 175 3.25 1.91 10.13
C LEU A 175 3.51 0.49 9.63
N ILE A 176 4.20 -0.30 10.45
CA ILE A 176 4.51 -1.69 10.13
C ILE A 176 3.87 -2.58 11.19
N PHE A 177 3.02 -3.47 10.73
CA PHE A 177 2.27 -4.39 11.56
C PHE A 177 2.69 -5.84 11.28
N ARG A 178 2.56 -6.70 12.27
CA ARG A 178 2.76 -8.15 12.13
C ARG A 178 1.48 -8.88 12.48
N LYS A 179 1.13 -9.88 11.66
CA LYS A 179 0.01 -10.77 11.94
C LYS A 179 0.38 -11.71 13.08
N GLN A 180 -0.56 -11.86 14.03
CA GLN A 180 -0.46 -12.73 15.19
C GLN A 180 -1.03 -14.13 14.88
#